data_bb71413297830a73f8a2ffcedeb91e23
#
_entry.id   bb71413297830a73f8a2ffcedeb91e23
#
_cell.length_a   1.000
_cell.length_b   1.000
_cell.length_c   1.000
_cell.angle_alpha   90.00
_cell.angle_beta   90.00
_cell.angle_gamma   90.00
#
_symmetry.space_group_name_H-M   'P 1'
#
loop_
_entity.id
_entity.type
_entity.pdbx_description
1 polymer ?
#
loop_
_entity_poly.entity_id
_entity_poly.type
_entity_poly.pdbx_seq_one_letter_code
_entity_poly.pdbx_strand_id
1 'polypeptide(L)'
;GFFVHFRQGFLDQGEFNISLPTPNQSVNIDARNVNNTDVWLYQLDETGTELNQWTKLDSMVGNNIIYNSQNKNNRTTYSVTTKTDDRISLQFSDGVFGDLPQGSYRVYYRTSDNLAFSIPPTEMQNIQIDIPYVSASGKTETLSFVCSLQYTVDNSTTTETNENIKVNAPTSFYTQNRMITGEDYNVAPL
;
A
#
# COMPACT_ATOMS: atom_id res chain seq x y z
N GLY A 1 17.77 12.31 18.24
CA GLY A 1 16.61 12.58 17.39
C GLY A 1 16.22 11.35 16.61
N PHE A 2 15.01 11.28 16.19
CA PHE A 2 14.47 10.25 15.30
C PHE A 2 13.65 10.91 14.19
N PHE A 3 13.47 10.19 13.07
CA PHE A 3 12.67 10.66 11.94
C PHE A 3 11.34 9.93 11.93
N VAL A 4 10.28 10.67 11.62
CA VAL A 4 8.94 10.14 11.40
C VAL A 4 8.55 10.39 9.96
N HIS A 5 8.08 9.35 9.28
CA HIS A 5 7.62 9.45 7.91
C HIS A 5 6.13 9.82 7.90
N PHE A 6 5.82 10.88 7.17
CA PHE A 6 4.45 11.28 6.88
C PHE A 6 4.11 10.93 5.44
N ARG A 7 2.86 10.55 5.21
CA ARG A 7 2.33 10.29 3.87
C ARG A 7 1.07 11.11 3.69
N GLN A 8 0.96 11.77 2.56
CA GLN A 8 -0.26 12.48 2.19
C GLN A 8 -1.38 11.49 1.86
N GLY A 9 -2.61 11.87 2.18
CA GLY A 9 -3.82 11.17 1.78
C GLY A 9 -4.79 10.95 2.92
N PHE A 10 -5.96 10.45 2.57
CA PHE A 10 -7.00 10.06 3.50
C PHE A 10 -6.99 8.54 3.65
N LEU A 11 -7.03 8.07 4.87
CA LEU A 11 -7.23 6.64 5.13
C LEU A 11 -8.73 6.36 5.05
N ASP A 12 -9.08 5.46 4.16
CA ASP A 12 -10.44 5.01 3.94
C ASP A 12 -10.53 3.50 4.11
N GLN A 13 -11.73 2.96 4.20
CA GLN A 13 -11.94 1.53 4.39
C GLN A 13 -13.11 1.02 3.57
N GLY A 14 -13.06 -0.26 3.24
CA GLY A 14 -14.14 -1.00 2.61
C GLY A 14 -14.28 -2.39 3.22
N GLU A 15 -15.45 -2.98 3.11
CA GLU A 15 -15.71 -4.35 3.54
C GLU A 15 -16.27 -5.17 2.39
N PHE A 16 -15.92 -6.46 2.37
CA PHE A 16 -16.47 -7.41 1.43
C PHE A 16 -16.52 -8.80 2.05
N ASN A 17 -17.36 -9.66 1.49
CA ASN A 17 -17.48 -11.05 1.94
C ASN A 17 -17.24 -12.01 0.77
N ILE A 18 -16.50 -13.07 1.04
CA ILE A 18 -16.26 -14.18 0.12
C ILE A 18 -16.90 -15.44 0.72
N SER A 19 -18.09 -15.78 0.25
CA SER A 19 -18.83 -16.96 0.71
C SER A 19 -18.37 -18.23 0.01
N LEU A 20 -17.95 -18.14 -1.26
CA LEU A 20 -17.44 -19.26 -2.05
C LEU A 20 -16.01 -18.98 -2.51
N PRO A 21 -15.01 -19.55 -1.84
CA PRO A 21 -13.61 -19.33 -2.20
C PRO A 21 -13.29 -20.04 -3.52
N THR A 22 -12.58 -19.32 -4.41
CA THR A 22 -12.09 -19.86 -5.68
C THR A 22 -10.60 -19.57 -5.85
N PRO A 23 -9.84 -20.46 -6.51
CA PRO A 23 -8.43 -20.20 -6.82
C PRO A 23 -8.26 -18.92 -7.66
N ASN A 24 -7.22 -18.15 -7.34
CA ASN A 24 -6.88 -16.88 -8.02
C ASN A 24 -8.03 -15.86 -8.03
N GLN A 25 -8.87 -15.90 -7.02
CA GLN A 25 -9.99 -14.97 -6.89
C GLN A 25 -9.48 -13.53 -6.82
N SER A 26 -10.18 -12.63 -7.51
CA SER A 26 -9.93 -11.20 -7.42
C SER A 26 -11.16 -10.44 -6.96
N VAL A 27 -10.93 -9.42 -6.14
CA VAL A 27 -11.95 -8.51 -5.62
C VAL A 27 -11.59 -7.09 -6.00
N ASN A 28 -12.47 -6.40 -6.70
CA ASN A 28 -12.26 -5.00 -7.06
C ASN A 28 -12.75 -4.09 -5.93
N ILE A 29 -11.93 -3.11 -5.57
CA ILE A 29 -12.29 -2.05 -4.65
C ILE A 29 -12.72 -0.84 -5.47
N ASP A 30 -13.94 -0.38 -5.28
CA ASP A 30 -14.51 0.75 -6.03
C ASP A 30 -14.12 2.08 -5.37
N ALA A 31 -12.82 2.31 -5.24
CA ALA A 31 -12.24 3.57 -4.81
C ALA A 31 -11.27 4.06 -5.88
N ARG A 32 -11.23 5.36 -6.13
CA ARG A 32 -10.33 6.00 -7.08
C ARG A 32 -9.13 6.62 -6.37
N ASN A 33 -8.07 6.87 -7.11
CA ASN A 33 -6.87 7.52 -6.61
C ASN A 33 -6.26 6.81 -5.40
N VAL A 34 -6.32 5.49 -5.41
CA VAL A 34 -5.79 4.65 -4.33
C VAL A 34 -4.30 4.47 -4.51
N ASN A 35 -3.53 4.76 -3.47
CA ASN A 35 -2.12 4.40 -3.44
C ASN A 35 -1.98 2.88 -3.24
N ASN A 36 -1.55 2.17 -4.27
CA ASN A 36 -1.42 0.71 -4.25
C ASN A 36 -0.40 0.20 -3.22
N THR A 37 0.54 1.03 -2.76
CA THR A 37 1.49 0.64 -1.71
C THR A 37 0.86 0.64 -0.32
N ASP A 38 -0.17 1.45 -0.12
CA ASP A 38 -0.82 1.68 1.16
C ASP A 38 -2.20 1.01 1.21
N VAL A 39 -2.17 -0.32 1.15
CA VAL A 39 -3.36 -1.17 1.23
C VAL A 39 -3.11 -2.25 2.27
N TRP A 40 -4.01 -2.38 3.23
CA TRP A 40 -3.95 -3.39 4.30
C TRP A 40 -5.26 -4.16 4.35
N LEU A 41 -5.17 -5.48 4.45
CA LEU A 41 -6.31 -6.38 4.46
C LEU A 41 -6.37 -7.16 5.76
N TYR A 42 -7.53 -7.15 6.39
CA TYR A 42 -7.83 -7.88 7.62
C TYR A 42 -8.99 -8.80 7.40
N GLN A 43 -8.87 -10.02 7.90
CA GLN A 43 -9.99 -10.95 8.01
C GLN A 43 -10.78 -10.63 9.27
N LEU A 44 -12.10 -10.65 9.17
CA LEU A 44 -13.02 -10.36 10.28
C LEU A 44 -13.60 -11.65 10.84
N ASP A 45 -13.95 -11.62 12.12
CA ASP A 45 -14.78 -12.62 12.75
C ASP A 45 -16.30 -12.37 12.49
N GLU A 46 -17.14 -13.21 13.05
CA GLU A 46 -18.60 -13.07 12.93
C GLU A 46 -19.15 -11.79 13.58
N THR A 47 -18.39 -11.17 14.47
CA THR A 47 -18.76 -9.92 15.16
C THR A 47 -18.25 -8.68 14.43
N GLY A 48 -17.47 -8.83 13.34
CA GLY A 48 -16.83 -7.74 12.61
C GLY A 48 -15.52 -7.26 13.23
N THR A 49 -14.97 -8.05 14.18
CA THR A 49 -13.68 -7.75 14.80
C THR A 49 -12.54 -8.30 13.94
N GLU A 50 -11.43 -7.57 13.85
CA GLU A 50 -10.26 -7.97 13.08
C GLU A 50 -9.54 -9.14 13.76
N LEU A 51 -9.42 -10.27 13.04
CA LEU A 51 -8.73 -11.46 13.49
C LEU A 51 -7.27 -11.47 13.06
N ASN A 52 -7.05 -11.48 11.76
CA ASN A 52 -5.73 -11.65 11.16
C ASN A 52 -5.49 -10.63 10.06
N GLN A 53 -4.31 -10.05 10.06
CA GLN A 53 -3.84 -9.27 8.93
C GLN A 53 -3.27 -10.20 7.85
N TRP A 54 -3.72 -10.03 6.62
CA TRP A 54 -3.18 -10.72 5.46
C TRP A 54 -1.92 -10.01 4.98
N THR A 55 -0.96 -10.78 4.49
CA THR A 55 0.32 -10.26 4.01
C THR A 55 0.23 -9.87 2.55
N LYS A 56 0.55 -8.63 2.26
CA LYS A 56 0.66 -8.12 0.89
C LYS A 56 1.96 -8.61 0.26
N LEU A 57 1.86 -9.14 -0.96
CA LEU A 57 2.99 -9.48 -1.82
C LEU A 57 2.99 -8.53 -3.03
N ASP A 58 4.17 -8.28 -3.59
CA ASP A 58 4.31 -7.45 -4.79
C ASP A 58 3.66 -8.11 -6.01
N SER A 59 3.72 -9.44 -6.08
CA SER A 59 3.09 -10.23 -7.13
C SER A 59 2.72 -11.63 -6.62
N MET A 60 1.65 -12.19 -7.15
CA MET A 60 1.24 -13.59 -6.90
C MET A 60 1.80 -14.56 -7.92
N VAL A 61 2.65 -14.13 -8.84
CA VAL A 61 3.28 -14.95 -9.88
C VAL A 61 4.81 -14.88 -9.80
N GLY A 62 5.47 -15.93 -10.34
CA GLY A 62 6.92 -16.00 -10.42
C GLY A 62 7.61 -16.27 -9.09
N ASN A 63 8.74 -15.63 -8.86
CA ASN A 63 9.61 -15.90 -7.72
C ASN A 63 8.95 -15.64 -6.35
N ASN A 64 7.97 -14.74 -6.27
CA ASN A 64 7.29 -14.44 -5.01
C ASN A 64 6.48 -15.63 -4.50
N ILE A 65 5.88 -16.42 -5.39
CA ILE A 65 5.18 -17.65 -5.02
C ILE A 65 6.17 -18.68 -4.44
N ILE A 66 7.35 -18.81 -5.05
CA ILE A 66 8.38 -19.75 -4.58
C ILE A 66 8.84 -19.39 -3.17
N TYR A 67 9.15 -18.12 -2.92
CA TYR A 67 9.53 -17.66 -1.58
C TYR A 67 8.43 -17.87 -0.55
N ASN A 68 7.19 -17.61 -0.93
CA ASN A 68 6.06 -17.80 -0.04
C ASN A 68 5.81 -19.28 0.28
N SER A 69 6.05 -20.19 -0.65
CA SER A 69 5.93 -21.64 -0.42
C SER A 69 6.96 -22.18 0.57
N GLN A 70 8.10 -21.52 0.70
CA GLN A 70 9.14 -21.87 1.69
C GLN A 70 8.76 -21.40 3.09
N ASN A 71 8.04 -20.29 3.22
CA ASN A 71 7.55 -19.81 4.50
C ASN A 71 6.12 -20.31 4.76
N LYS A 72 6.04 -21.55 5.18
CA LYS A 72 4.76 -22.23 5.47
C LYS A 72 3.90 -21.56 6.55
N ASN A 73 4.48 -20.64 7.31
CA ASN A 73 3.78 -19.92 8.37
C ASN A 73 2.99 -18.71 7.86
N ASN A 74 3.24 -18.27 6.63
CA ASN A 74 2.57 -17.12 6.06
C ASN A 74 1.85 -17.49 4.77
N ARG A 75 0.68 -18.10 4.92
CA ARG A 75 -0.15 -18.54 3.79
C ARG A 75 -1.28 -17.57 3.46
N THR A 76 -1.61 -16.66 4.38
CA THR A 76 -2.65 -15.63 4.20
C THR A 76 -2.07 -14.45 3.42
N THR A 77 -2.09 -14.56 2.09
CA THR A 77 -1.40 -13.61 1.21
C THR A 77 -2.31 -13.08 0.11
N TYR A 78 -2.05 -11.84 -0.29
CA TYR A 78 -2.73 -11.18 -1.42
C TYR A 78 -1.75 -10.25 -2.14
N SER A 79 -2.07 -9.90 -3.37
CA SER A 79 -1.41 -8.83 -4.12
C SER A 79 -2.40 -7.76 -4.54
N VAL A 80 -1.89 -6.58 -4.85
CA VAL A 80 -2.68 -5.44 -5.30
C VAL A 80 -2.30 -5.10 -6.73
N THR A 81 -3.29 -5.07 -7.61
CA THR A 81 -3.12 -4.67 -9.01
C THR A 81 -3.84 -3.35 -9.22
N THR A 82 -3.14 -2.36 -9.76
CA THR A 82 -3.73 -1.08 -10.15
C THR A 82 -4.54 -1.23 -11.45
N LYS A 83 -5.70 -0.62 -11.46
CA LYS A 83 -6.62 -0.53 -12.61
C LYS A 83 -6.71 0.91 -13.08
N THR A 84 -7.51 1.16 -14.11
CA THR A 84 -7.80 2.51 -14.60
C THR A 84 -8.34 3.41 -13.48
N ASP A 85 -8.02 4.70 -13.52
CA ASP A 85 -8.38 5.70 -12.52
C ASP A 85 -7.79 5.40 -11.12
N ASP A 86 -6.61 4.78 -11.07
CA ASP A 86 -5.94 4.35 -9.85
C ASP A 86 -6.85 3.56 -8.89
N ARG A 87 -7.81 2.82 -9.47
CA ARG A 87 -8.56 1.81 -8.73
C ARG A 87 -7.71 0.59 -8.48
N ILE A 88 -8.05 -0.18 -7.48
CA ILE A 88 -7.29 -1.39 -7.14
C ILE A 88 -8.15 -2.64 -7.22
N SER A 89 -7.47 -3.75 -7.53
CA SER A 89 -8.01 -5.10 -7.44
C SER A 89 -7.10 -5.90 -6.51
N LEU A 90 -7.70 -6.54 -5.52
CA LEU A 90 -7.02 -7.50 -4.66
C LEU A 90 -7.04 -8.85 -5.36
N GLN A 91 -5.89 -9.49 -5.48
CA GLN A 91 -5.77 -10.83 -6.03
C GLN A 91 -5.29 -11.79 -4.93
N PHE A 92 -5.98 -12.90 -4.79
CA PHE A 92 -5.71 -13.93 -3.80
C PHE A 92 -4.98 -15.12 -4.41
N SER A 93 -4.51 -16.01 -3.56
CA SER A 93 -3.75 -17.19 -3.94
C SER A 93 -4.60 -18.27 -4.64
N ASP A 94 -3.91 -19.26 -5.18
CA ASP A 94 -4.49 -20.43 -5.87
C ASP A 94 -4.90 -21.58 -4.94
N GLY A 95 -4.65 -21.46 -3.63
CA GLY A 95 -4.90 -22.51 -2.63
C GLY A 95 -3.73 -23.50 -2.46
N VAL A 96 -2.75 -23.49 -3.36
CA VAL A 96 -1.56 -24.34 -3.28
C VAL A 96 -0.45 -23.64 -2.50
N PHE A 97 -0.09 -22.44 -2.92
CA PHE A 97 0.98 -21.63 -2.32
C PHE A 97 0.50 -20.74 -1.18
N GLY A 98 -0.77 -20.37 -1.17
CA GLY A 98 -1.41 -19.61 -0.11
C GLY A 98 -2.83 -20.08 0.11
N ASP A 99 -3.46 -19.60 1.16
CA ASP A 99 -4.82 -19.99 1.51
C ASP A 99 -5.84 -19.31 0.59
N LEU A 100 -6.94 -20.01 0.33
CA LEU A 100 -8.07 -19.41 -0.36
C LEU A 100 -8.80 -18.45 0.58
N PRO A 101 -9.23 -17.28 0.08
CA PRO A 101 -9.96 -16.32 0.89
C PRO A 101 -11.37 -16.82 1.18
N GLN A 102 -11.77 -16.82 2.45
CA GLN A 102 -13.12 -17.17 2.88
C GLN A 102 -13.54 -16.32 4.07
N GLY A 103 -14.79 -15.86 4.06
CA GLY A 103 -15.37 -15.06 5.12
C GLY A 103 -15.40 -13.56 4.82
N SER A 104 -15.52 -12.77 5.87
CA SER A 104 -15.60 -11.30 5.80
C SER A 104 -14.23 -10.66 5.93
N TYR A 105 -14.04 -9.59 5.21
CA TYR A 105 -12.79 -8.85 5.15
C TYR A 105 -13.03 -7.35 5.26
N ARG A 106 -12.10 -6.67 5.91
CA ARG A 106 -11.96 -5.21 5.88
C ARG A 106 -10.64 -4.84 5.22
N VAL A 107 -10.73 -3.97 4.23
CA VAL A 107 -9.57 -3.41 3.55
C VAL A 107 -9.43 -1.94 3.92
N TYR A 108 -8.26 -1.55 4.38
CA TYR A 108 -7.87 -0.16 4.54
C TYR A 108 -7.01 0.24 3.36
N TYR A 109 -7.23 1.42 2.84
CA TYR A 109 -6.45 1.97 1.75
C TYR A 109 -6.34 3.49 1.89
N ARG A 110 -5.28 4.04 1.29
CA ARG A 110 -5.09 5.48 1.27
C ARG A 110 -5.46 6.02 -0.09
N THR A 111 -6.25 7.08 -0.11
CA THR A 111 -6.60 7.85 -1.30
C THR A 111 -5.89 9.20 -1.28
N SER A 112 -5.62 9.75 -2.46
CA SER A 112 -4.99 11.06 -2.63
C SER A 112 -5.78 11.89 -3.63
N ASP A 113 -5.82 13.21 -3.43
CA ASP A 113 -6.46 14.14 -4.37
C ASP A 113 -5.67 14.34 -5.66
N ASN A 114 -4.47 13.73 -5.78
CA ASN A 114 -3.57 13.85 -6.93
C ASN A 114 -3.21 15.31 -7.29
N LEU A 115 -3.18 16.18 -6.31
CA LEU A 115 -2.81 17.58 -6.49
C LEU A 115 -1.32 17.76 -6.24
N ALA A 116 -0.67 18.54 -7.09
CA ALA A 116 0.67 19.02 -6.82
C ALA A 116 0.61 20.08 -5.71
N PHE A 117 1.51 19.96 -4.73
CA PHE A 117 1.60 20.91 -3.63
C PHE A 117 3.04 21.07 -3.19
N SER A 118 3.31 22.17 -2.48
CA SER A 118 4.58 22.41 -1.79
C SER A 118 4.25 22.77 -0.35
N ILE A 119 4.87 22.08 0.61
CA ILE A 119 4.69 22.31 2.03
C ILE A 119 6.04 22.79 2.58
N PRO A 120 6.20 24.07 2.93
CA PRO A 120 7.39 24.55 3.58
C PRO A 120 7.46 24.12 5.05
N PRO A 121 8.65 24.07 5.67
CA PRO A 121 8.81 23.72 7.08
C PRO A 121 7.98 24.57 8.04
N THR A 122 7.66 25.80 7.65
CA THR A 122 6.85 26.73 8.47
C THR A 122 5.40 26.30 8.65
N GLU A 123 4.86 25.47 7.73
CA GLU A 123 3.48 24.98 7.78
C GLU A 123 3.32 23.74 8.64
N MET A 124 4.40 22.99 8.85
CA MET A 124 4.40 21.77 9.64
C MET A 124 5.39 21.84 10.79
N GLN A 125 5.11 22.70 11.76
CA GLN A 125 5.92 22.87 12.97
C GLN A 125 5.12 22.42 14.20
N ASN A 126 5.84 21.80 15.15
CA ASN A 126 5.29 21.43 16.47
C ASN A 126 4.02 20.57 16.39
N ILE A 127 3.97 19.65 15.43
CA ILE A 127 2.85 18.71 15.32
C ILE A 127 2.96 17.69 16.45
N GLN A 128 2.01 17.75 17.37
CA GLN A 128 1.93 16.79 18.47
C GLN A 128 1.23 15.53 17.99
N ILE A 129 1.86 14.37 18.27
CA ILE A 129 1.31 13.04 17.98
C ILE A 129 1.28 12.26 19.28
N ASP A 130 0.09 11.78 19.65
CA ASP A 130 -0.14 10.99 20.86
C ASP A 130 -0.58 9.59 20.44
N ILE A 131 0.22 8.59 20.80
CA ILE A 131 -0.04 7.17 20.45
C ILE A 131 -0.32 6.41 21.74
N PRO A 132 -1.57 5.97 21.98
CA PRO A 132 -1.87 5.08 23.08
C PRO A 132 -1.29 3.69 22.82
N TYR A 133 -0.66 3.09 23.80
CA TYR A 133 -0.12 1.74 23.73
C TYR A 133 -0.28 1.00 25.05
N VAL A 134 -0.23 -0.32 25.02
CA VAL A 134 -0.24 -1.14 26.22
C VAL A 134 1.21 -1.47 26.55
N SER A 135 1.68 -1.01 27.70
CA SER A 135 3.04 -1.26 28.21
C SER A 135 3.21 -2.73 28.62
N ALA A 136 4.46 -3.16 28.79
CA ALA A 136 4.77 -4.52 29.25
C ALA A 136 4.16 -4.85 30.62
N SER A 137 3.77 -3.83 31.40
CA SER A 137 3.07 -3.98 32.70
C SER A 137 1.56 -4.16 32.56
N GLY A 138 1.01 -4.15 31.31
CA GLY A 138 -0.44 -4.24 31.04
C GLY A 138 -1.21 -2.93 31.25
N LYS A 139 -0.52 -1.82 31.49
CA LYS A 139 -1.16 -0.49 31.61
C LYS A 139 -1.22 0.18 30.25
N THR A 140 -2.35 0.86 29.98
CA THR A 140 -2.45 1.78 28.85
C THR A 140 -1.67 3.05 29.16
N GLU A 141 -0.67 3.35 28.36
CA GLU A 141 0.18 4.53 28.42
C GLU A 141 0.08 5.28 27.10
N THR A 142 0.47 6.55 27.07
CA THR A 142 0.48 7.36 25.87
C THR A 142 1.91 7.81 25.57
N LEU A 143 2.38 7.51 24.38
CA LEU A 143 3.63 8.04 23.85
C LEU A 143 3.32 9.36 23.14
N SER A 144 3.80 10.47 23.69
CA SER A 144 3.65 11.79 23.10
C SER A 144 4.98 12.27 22.51
N PHE A 145 4.96 12.72 21.29
CA PHE A 145 6.12 13.34 20.66
C PHE A 145 5.71 14.51 19.76
N VAL A 146 6.63 15.43 19.57
CA VAL A 146 6.44 16.61 18.74
C VAL A 146 7.33 16.48 17.51
N CYS A 147 6.72 16.62 16.34
CA CYS A 147 7.40 16.56 15.06
C CYS A 147 7.40 17.91 14.36
N SER A 148 8.45 18.19 13.63
CA SER A 148 8.53 19.36 12.74
C SER A 148 9.13 18.93 11.41
N LEU A 149 8.60 19.48 10.32
CA LEU A 149 9.15 19.25 8.99
C LEU A 149 10.53 19.94 8.90
N GLN A 150 11.54 19.19 8.43
CA GLN A 150 12.90 19.70 8.32
C GLN A 150 13.17 20.34 6.98
N TYR A 151 12.61 19.79 5.90
CA TYR A 151 12.83 20.25 4.53
C TYR A 151 11.48 20.45 3.83
N THR A 152 11.43 21.34 2.86
CA THR A 152 10.25 21.53 2.02
C THR A 152 9.88 20.22 1.30
N VAL A 153 8.60 19.88 1.31
CA VAL A 153 8.04 18.78 0.52
C VAL A 153 7.48 19.39 -0.76
N ASP A 154 8.09 19.10 -1.90
CA ASP A 154 7.75 19.61 -3.22
C ASP A 154 7.69 18.51 -4.30
N ASN A 155 7.84 17.25 -3.91
CA ASN A 155 7.91 16.10 -4.81
C ASN A 155 6.54 15.57 -5.24
N SER A 156 5.47 16.26 -4.90
CA SER A 156 4.14 15.84 -5.31
C SER A 156 3.91 16.19 -6.79
N THR A 157 3.46 15.20 -7.55
CA THR A 157 3.08 15.38 -8.95
C THR A 157 1.60 15.02 -9.13
N THR A 158 0.96 15.59 -10.13
CA THR A 158 -0.37 15.16 -10.53
C THR A 158 -0.28 13.76 -11.14
N THR A 159 -1.38 13.00 -11.12
CA THR A 159 -1.48 11.71 -11.81
C THR A 159 -1.08 11.85 -13.27
N GLU A 160 -0.23 10.94 -13.74
CA GLU A 160 0.16 10.90 -15.15
C GLU A 160 -1.06 10.67 -16.04
N THR A 161 -1.14 11.41 -17.14
CA THR A 161 -2.16 11.18 -18.14
C THR A 161 -1.84 9.92 -18.95
N ASN A 162 -2.85 9.28 -19.54
CA ASN A 162 -2.65 8.13 -20.42
C ASN A 162 -1.67 8.40 -21.57
N GLU A 163 -1.62 9.64 -22.04
CA GLU A 163 -0.69 10.06 -23.11
C GLU A 163 0.75 10.09 -22.57
N ASN A 164 0.97 10.64 -21.36
CA ASN A 164 2.28 10.63 -20.72
C ASN A 164 2.75 9.19 -20.44
N ILE A 165 1.86 8.33 -19.96
CA ILE A 165 2.16 6.91 -19.74
C ILE A 165 2.60 6.23 -21.04
N LYS A 166 1.89 6.47 -22.16
CA LYS A 166 2.25 5.89 -23.45
C LYS A 166 3.64 6.34 -23.93
N VAL A 167 4.03 7.57 -23.65
CA VAL A 167 5.32 8.13 -24.02
C VAL A 167 6.43 7.59 -23.12
N ASN A 168 6.20 7.54 -21.80
CA ASN A 168 7.21 7.19 -20.80
C ASN A 168 7.39 5.68 -20.60
N ALA A 169 6.32 4.88 -20.75
CA ALA A 169 6.34 3.45 -20.48
C ALA A 169 7.38 2.67 -21.33
N PRO A 170 7.56 2.93 -22.64
CA PRO A 170 8.58 2.23 -23.43
C PRO A 170 9.99 2.44 -22.86
N THR A 171 10.30 3.66 -22.44
CA THR A 171 11.63 4.04 -21.94
C THR A 171 11.90 3.37 -20.59
N SER A 172 10.93 3.40 -19.68
CA SER A 172 11.01 2.70 -18.38
C SER A 172 11.15 1.18 -18.56
N PHE A 173 10.50 0.60 -19.58
CA PHE A 173 10.62 -0.82 -19.88
C PHE A 173 12.01 -1.21 -20.37
N TYR A 174 12.64 -0.39 -21.22
CA TYR A 174 13.99 -0.66 -21.73
C TYR A 174 15.06 -0.58 -20.65
N THR A 175 14.94 0.32 -19.70
CA THR A 175 15.93 0.47 -18.62
C THR A 175 15.86 -0.67 -17.60
N GLN A 176 14.73 -1.39 -17.48
CA GLN A 176 14.52 -2.48 -16.53
C GLN A 176 14.97 -2.12 -15.09
N ASN A 177 14.80 -0.87 -14.68
CA ASN A 177 15.31 -0.31 -13.41
C ASN A 177 16.85 -0.42 -13.27
N ARG A 178 17.59 -0.44 -14.37
CA ARG A 178 19.06 -0.43 -14.37
C ARG A 178 19.54 0.84 -15.05
N MET A 179 20.46 1.52 -14.42
CA MET A 179 21.19 2.66 -14.98
C MET A 179 22.55 2.18 -15.45
N ILE A 180 22.67 1.77 -16.72
CA ILE A 180 23.90 1.22 -17.31
C ILE A 180 24.51 2.21 -18.30
N THR A 181 23.68 2.95 -19.01
CA THR A 181 24.09 3.91 -20.04
C THR A 181 23.82 5.35 -19.59
N GLY A 182 24.49 6.32 -20.23
CA GLY A 182 24.23 7.75 -19.96
C GLY A 182 22.78 8.16 -20.25
N GLU A 183 22.10 7.47 -21.18
CA GLU A 183 20.68 7.71 -21.49
C GLU A 183 19.78 7.19 -20.39
N ASP A 184 20.13 6.09 -19.71
CA ASP A 184 19.36 5.55 -18.59
C ASP A 184 19.29 6.58 -17.44
N TYR A 185 20.34 7.36 -17.23
CA TYR A 185 20.37 8.43 -16.23
C TYR A 185 19.46 9.61 -16.57
N ASN A 186 19.22 9.86 -17.86
CA ASN A 186 18.31 10.92 -18.30
C ASN A 186 16.82 10.54 -18.16
N VAL A 187 16.54 9.25 -18.07
CA VAL A 187 15.20 8.69 -18.06
C VAL A 187 14.81 8.16 -16.68
N ALA A 188 15.79 7.90 -15.81
CA ALA A 188 15.50 7.46 -14.44
C ALA A 188 14.64 8.53 -13.74
N PRO A 189 13.49 8.13 -13.15
CA PRO A 189 12.70 9.07 -12.37
C PRO A 189 13.55 9.59 -11.18
N LEU A 190 13.61 10.89 -11.07
CA LEU A 190 14.22 11.60 -9.95
C LEU A 190 13.36 11.47 -8.70
#